data_35e630440a2b3e4b2729c45d0317293c
#
_entry.id   35e630440a2b3e4b2729c45d0317293c
#
_cell.length_a   1.000
_cell.length_b   1.000
_cell.length_c   1.000
_cell.angle_alpha   90.00
_cell.angle_beta   90.00
_cell.angle_gamma   90.00
#
_symmetry.space_group_name_H-M   'P 1'
#
loop_
_entity.id
_entity.type
_entity.pdbx_description
1 polymer ?
#
loop_
_entity_poly.entity_id
_entity_poly.type
_entity_poly.pdbx_seq_one_letter_code
_entity_poly.pdbx_strand_id
1 'polypeptide(L)'
;MAIPQSFIQELLSRVDVVEVVGRYVQLKKGGANFMGLCPFHGEKSPSFSVSPTKQFYHCFGCGKNGNAISFLMDHAGLNFVEAVKDLAGQVGLQVPEEERSPQERERAAAERQKQATLSEVLEKAGEAWRKQLKTSPRAIGYLKGRGLSGEIARRFGLGYAPDGWHGLASVFPAYDDPLLAESGLVIVNTEDGGEARRYDRFRDRIMFPIRNVKGECIGFGGRVLGDEKPKYLNSPETPVFHKGRELYGLFEARQALREAGYVLVTEGYLDVVALAQLGFPNAVA
;
A
#
# COMPACT_ATOMS: atom_id res chain seq x y z
N MET A 1 16.20 -3.16 -3.56
CA MET A 1 17.64 -3.10 -3.22
C MET A 1 17.97 -4.38 -2.50
N ALA A 2 18.79 -5.24 -3.08
CA ALA A 2 19.35 -6.37 -2.35
C ALA A 2 20.68 -5.90 -1.73
N ILE A 3 20.77 -5.96 -0.40
CA ILE A 3 22.02 -5.66 0.31
C ILE A 3 22.81 -6.97 0.35
N PRO A 4 24.11 -6.99 -0.05
CA PRO A 4 24.91 -8.21 -0.05
C PRO A 4 24.95 -8.89 1.32
N GLN A 5 24.83 -10.21 1.34
CA GLN A 5 24.86 -11.00 2.58
C GLN A 5 26.17 -10.80 3.37
N SER A 6 27.30 -10.65 2.66
CA SER A 6 28.59 -10.35 3.25
C SER A 6 28.61 -9.02 4.02
N PHE A 7 27.94 -7.99 3.47
CA PHE A 7 27.80 -6.69 4.15
C PHE A 7 26.95 -6.81 5.42
N ILE A 8 25.85 -7.57 5.36
CA ILE A 8 25.00 -7.80 6.54
C ILE A 8 25.80 -8.50 7.65
N GLN A 9 26.61 -9.49 7.30
CA GLN A 9 27.47 -10.18 8.25
C GLN A 9 28.53 -9.23 8.85
N GLU A 10 29.18 -8.42 8.04
CA GLU A 10 30.12 -7.39 8.49
C GLU A 10 29.44 -6.39 9.43
N LEU A 11 28.28 -5.89 9.05
CA LEU A 11 27.51 -4.94 9.87
C LEU A 11 27.19 -5.54 11.24
N LEU A 12 26.63 -6.76 11.27
CA LEU A 12 26.27 -7.44 12.51
C LEU A 12 27.49 -7.79 13.38
N SER A 13 28.68 -7.93 12.80
CA SER A 13 29.91 -8.13 13.56
C SER A 13 30.43 -6.87 14.25
N ARG A 14 30.01 -5.68 13.78
CA ARG A 14 30.45 -4.38 14.33
C ARG A 14 29.43 -3.74 15.25
N VAL A 15 28.15 -4.14 15.14
CA VAL A 15 27.05 -3.63 15.95
C VAL A 15 26.93 -4.43 17.25
N ASP A 16 26.81 -3.75 18.39
CA ASP A 16 26.47 -4.40 19.66
C ASP A 16 24.94 -4.38 19.90
N VAL A 17 24.33 -5.55 19.93
CA VAL A 17 22.89 -5.71 20.18
C VAL A 17 22.49 -5.13 21.54
N VAL A 18 23.37 -5.18 22.55
CA VAL A 18 23.09 -4.62 23.89
C VAL A 18 22.96 -3.10 23.82
N GLU A 19 23.85 -2.44 23.07
CA GLU A 19 23.78 -0.98 22.84
C GLU A 19 22.54 -0.59 22.06
N VAL A 20 22.21 -1.33 20.98
CA VAL A 20 21.02 -1.05 20.15
C VAL A 20 19.75 -1.20 20.95
N VAL A 21 19.58 -2.32 21.65
CA VAL A 21 18.39 -2.58 22.48
C VAL A 21 18.33 -1.65 23.68
N GLY A 22 19.48 -1.34 24.28
CA GLY A 22 19.60 -0.48 25.48
C GLY A 22 19.10 0.95 25.28
N ARG A 23 18.96 1.42 24.03
CA ARG A 23 18.35 2.73 23.71
C ARG A 23 16.84 2.76 23.94
N TYR A 24 16.21 1.61 23.86
CA TYR A 24 14.75 1.45 23.93
C TYR A 24 14.29 0.71 25.17
N VAL A 25 15.14 -0.15 25.74
CA VAL A 25 14.82 -1.00 26.88
C VAL A 25 15.84 -0.79 27.99
N GLN A 26 15.36 -0.56 29.20
CA GLN A 26 16.24 -0.48 30.37
C GLN A 26 16.79 -1.87 30.72
N LEU A 27 18.03 -2.12 30.35
CA LEU A 27 18.73 -3.38 30.57
C LEU A 27 19.54 -3.37 31.85
N LYS A 28 19.49 -4.45 32.62
CA LYS A 28 20.31 -4.69 33.82
C LYS A 28 21.12 -5.96 33.63
N LYS A 29 22.37 -5.96 34.05
CA LYS A 29 23.23 -7.14 33.96
C LYS A 29 22.67 -8.27 34.83
N GLY A 30 22.43 -9.43 34.22
CA GLY A 30 21.92 -10.64 34.87
C GLY A 30 22.81 -11.85 34.48
N GLY A 31 23.91 -12.03 35.21
CA GLY A 31 24.91 -13.07 34.85
C GLY A 31 25.67 -12.75 33.57
N ALA A 32 25.67 -13.70 32.63
CA ALA A 32 26.31 -13.54 31.32
C ALA A 32 25.52 -12.68 30.31
N ASN A 33 24.23 -12.44 30.60
CA ASN A 33 23.33 -11.69 29.75
C ASN A 33 22.86 -10.38 30.41
N PHE A 34 22.15 -9.57 29.63
CA PHE A 34 21.39 -8.43 30.12
C PHE A 34 19.90 -8.76 30.12
N MET A 35 19.19 -8.33 31.16
CA MET A 35 17.78 -8.60 31.39
C MET A 35 16.98 -7.29 31.43
N GLY A 36 15.78 -7.26 30.89
CA GLY A 36 14.87 -6.13 30.94
C GLY A 36 13.40 -6.56 30.81
N LEU A 37 12.50 -5.58 30.90
CA LEU A 37 11.08 -5.82 30.55
C LEU A 37 10.95 -5.90 29.03
N CYS A 38 10.15 -6.80 28.55
CA CYS A 38 9.96 -7.00 27.11
C CYS A 38 9.24 -5.79 26.46
N PRO A 39 9.77 -5.22 25.38
CA PRO A 39 9.10 -4.12 24.70
C PRO A 39 7.97 -4.58 23.75
N PHE A 40 7.80 -5.89 23.56
CA PHE A 40 6.84 -6.47 22.63
C PHE A 40 5.57 -7.00 23.30
N HIS A 41 5.56 -7.13 24.62
CA HIS A 41 4.36 -7.50 25.41
C HIS A 41 4.41 -6.91 26.82
N GLY A 42 3.25 -6.74 27.45
CA GLY A 42 3.15 -6.20 28.79
C GLY A 42 3.53 -7.25 29.86
N GLU A 43 4.55 -6.94 30.68
CA GLU A 43 4.98 -7.79 31.80
C GLU A 43 5.44 -6.96 33.01
N LYS A 44 5.43 -7.57 34.19
CA LYS A 44 5.90 -6.93 35.42
C LYS A 44 7.24 -7.45 35.91
N SER A 45 7.70 -8.59 35.42
CA SER A 45 8.96 -9.23 35.76
C SER A 45 9.82 -9.39 34.50
N PRO A 46 11.14 -9.10 34.56
CA PRO A 46 12.01 -9.15 33.39
C PRO A 46 12.09 -10.57 32.80
N SER A 47 11.62 -10.74 31.56
CA SER A 47 11.76 -11.98 30.80
C SER A 47 12.52 -11.79 29.48
N PHE A 48 12.90 -10.55 29.17
CA PHE A 48 13.62 -10.20 27.96
C PHE A 48 15.13 -10.26 28.21
N SER A 49 15.80 -11.19 27.54
CA SER A 49 17.23 -11.47 27.68
C SER A 49 18.00 -11.03 26.44
N VAL A 50 19.08 -10.31 26.62
CA VAL A 50 20.01 -9.89 25.54
C VAL A 50 21.38 -10.46 25.80
N SER A 51 21.90 -11.25 24.88
CA SER A 51 23.20 -11.91 24.99
C SER A 51 24.28 -11.14 24.22
N PRO A 52 25.26 -10.54 24.93
CA PRO A 52 26.36 -9.84 24.26
C PRO A 52 27.29 -10.80 23.50
N THR A 53 27.41 -12.05 23.96
CA THR A 53 28.26 -13.04 23.30
C THR A 53 27.64 -13.59 22.02
N LYS A 54 26.32 -13.81 22.04
CA LYS A 54 25.58 -14.34 20.88
C LYS A 54 25.07 -13.26 19.93
N GLN A 55 25.16 -11.97 20.34
CA GLN A 55 24.60 -10.83 19.59
C GLN A 55 23.12 -11.05 19.23
N PHE A 56 22.32 -11.49 20.23
CA PHE A 56 20.97 -11.98 20.05
C PHE A 56 20.10 -11.67 21.27
N TYR A 57 18.83 -11.33 21.04
CA TYR A 57 17.84 -11.19 22.12
C TYR A 57 16.80 -12.31 22.05
N HIS A 58 16.26 -12.67 23.22
CA HIS A 58 15.15 -13.62 23.34
C HIS A 58 14.27 -13.23 24.53
N CYS A 59 12.97 -13.20 24.31
CA CYS A 59 11.97 -13.03 25.36
C CYS A 59 11.40 -14.39 25.77
N PHE A 60 11.60 -14.78 27.03
CA PHE A 60 11.07 -16.04 27.58
C PHE A 60 9.55 -15.96 27.84
N GLY A 61 8.94 -14.76 27.84
CA GLY A 61 7.50 -14.56 28.00
C GLY A 61 6.71 -14.73 26.70
N CYS A 62 7.10 -14.04 25.61
CA CYS A 62 6.36 -14.05 24.36
C CYS A 62 7.08 -14.78 23.21
N GLY A 63 8.31 -15.30 23.41
CA GLY A 63 9.06 -16.01 22.38
C GLY A 63 9.71 -15.13 21.31
N LYS A 64 9.51 -13.80 21.32
CA LYS A 64 10.16 -12.88 20.38
C LYS A 64 11.67 -12.98 20.53
N ASN A 65 12.36 -13.06 19.38
CA ASN A 65 13.81 -13.23 19.34
C ASN A 65 14.39 -12.67 18.06
N GLY A 66 15.68 -12.36 18.05
CA GLY A 66 16.38 -11.86 16.87
C GLY A 66 17.70 -11.15 17.16
N ASN A 67 18.27 -10.56 16.13
CA ASN A 67 19.47 -9.73 16.17
C ASN A 67 19.12 -8.22 16.19
N ALA A 68 20.12 -7.35 16.12
CA ALA A 68 19.94 -5.90 16.11
C ALA A 68 19.04 -5.39 14.97
N ILE A 69 19.16 -5.98 13.76
CA ILE A 69 18.31 -5.62 12.61
C ILE A 69 16.86 -6.01 12.90
N SER A 70 16.62 -7.24 13.32
CA SER A 70 15.26 -7.74 13.66
C SER A 70 14.63 -6.89 14.77
N PHE A 71 15.42 -6.47 15.76
CA PHE A 71 14.92 -5.61 16.83
C PHE A 71 14.40 -4.26 16.30
N LEU A 72 15.16 -3.59 15.46
CA LEU A 72 14.73 -2.30 14.87
C LEU A 72 13.51 -2.46 13.97
N MET A 73 13.43 -3.56 13.21
CA MET A 73 12.25 -3.85 12.40
C MET A 73 11.01 -4.07 13.26
N ASP A 74 11.11 -4.88 14.30
CA ASP A 74 9.98 -5.27 15.14
C ASP A 74 9.56 -4.17 16.12
N HIS A 75 10.52 -3.41 16.68
CA HIS A 75 10.26 -2.41 17.71
C HIS A 75 10.10 -1.00 17.15
N ALA A 76 11.00 -0.57 16.27
CA ALA A 76 10.98 0.77 15.68
C ALA A 76 10.13 0.86 14.40
N GLY A 77 9.62 -0.27 13.90
CA GLY A 77 8.78 -0.32 12.69
C GLY A 77 9.55 -0.01 11.40
N LEU A 78 10.87 -0.10 11.42
CA LEU A 78 11.71 0.13 10.24
C LEU A 78 11.61 -1.04 9.28
N ASN A 79 11.65 -0.77 7.98
CA ASN A 79 11.86 -1.84 7.02
C ASN A 79 13.33 -2.31 7.06
N PHE A 80 13.61 -3.48 6.44
CA PHE A 80 14.94 -4.07 6.46
C PHE A 80 16.05 -3.13 5.98
N VAL A 81 15.82 -2.39 4.89
CA VAL A 81 16.81 -1.47 4.32
C VAL A 81 17.05 -0.27 5.25
N GLU A 82 16.00 0.24 5.86
CA GLU A 82 16.08 1.34 6.83
C GLU A 82 16.85 0.92 8.09
N ALA A 83 16.54 -0.26 8.64
CA ALA A 83 17.23 -0.80 9.79
C ALA A 83 18.73 -1.03 9.51
N VAL A 84 19.06 -1.56 8.34
CA VAL A 84 20.47 -1.74 7.92
C VAL A 84 21.17 -0.39 7.73
N LYS A 85 20.52 0.61 7.13
CA LYS A 85 21.10 1.96 6.95
C LYS A 85 21.33 2.67 8.29
N ASP A 86 20.36 2.54 9.21
CA ASP A 86 20.49 3.12 10.55
C ASP A 86 21.68 2.53 11.30
N LEU A 87 21.77 1.20 11.37
CA LEU A 87 22.88 0.52 12.02
C LEU A 87 24.23 0.78 11.34
N ALA A 88 24.28 0.82 10.02
CA ALA A 88 25.49 1.12 9.26
C ALA A 88 26.01 2.53 9.56
N GLY A 89 25.12 3.51 9.64
CA GLY A 89 25.45 4.88 10.03
C GLY A 89 26.05 4.96 11.43
N GLN A 90 25.58 4.13 12.37
CA GLN A 90 26.09 4.10 13.76
C GLN A 90 27.52 3.58 13.86
N VAL A 91 27.90 2.64 13.01
CA VAL A 91 29.25 2.03 13.01
C VAL A 91 30.17 2.57 11.91
N GLY A 92 29.75 3.66 11.24
CA GLY A 92 30.55 4.31 10.20
C GLY A 92 30.71 3.49 8.92
N LEU A 93 29.81 2.53 8.66
CA LEU A 93 29.79 1.77 7.42
C LEU A 93 28.89 2.45 6.38
N GLN A 94 29.36 2.46 5.13
CA GLN A 94 28.50 2.84 4.01
C GLN A 94 27.84 1.59 3.45
N VAL A 95 26.50 1.59 3.39
CA VAL A 95 25.76 0.49 2.74
C VAL A 95 26.17 0.45 1.28
N PRO A 96 26.71 -0.67 0.77
CA PRO A 96 27.05 -0.78 -0.63
C PRO A 96 25.76 -0.57 -1.43
N GLU A 97 25.69 0.48 -2.21
CA GLU A 97 24.73 0.55 -3.29
C GLU A 97 25.22 -0.46 -4.32
N GLU A 98 24.43 -1.54 -4.55
CA GLU A 98 24.70 -2.36 -5.71
C GLU A 98 24.85 -1.42 -6.91
N GLU A 99 26.02 -1.39 -7.49
CA GLU A 99 26.23 -0.70 -8.77
C GLU A 99 25.38 -1.43 -9.82
N ARG A 100 24.12 -1.00 -9.91
CA ARG A 100 23.28 -1.40 -11.03
C ARG A 100 24.01 -0.98 -12.28
N SER A 101 24.16 -1.90 -13.22
CA SER A 101 24.72 -1.58 -14.52
C SER A 101 23.99 -0.37 -15.11
N PRO A 102 24.62 0.44 -15.96
CA PRO A 102 23.96 1.55 -16.62
C PRO A 102 22.62 1.14 -17.27
N GLN A 103 22.56 -0.05 -17.87
CA GLN A 103 21.36 -0.62 -18.46
C GLN A 103 20.25 -0.94 -17.43
N GLU A 104 20.61 -1.44 -16.26
CA GLU A 104 19.62 -1.71 -15.17
C GLU A 104 19.10 -0.42 -14.56
N ARG A 105 19.94 0.62 -14.45
CA ARG A 105 19.51 1.96 -14.01
C ARG A 105 18.52 2.58 -14.99
N GLU A 106 18.83 2.48 -16.28
CA GLU A 106 17.97 2.98 -17.36
C GLU A 106 16.63 2.24 -17.42
N ARG A 107 16.64 0.91 -17.33
CA ARG A 107 15.41 0.09 -17.24
C ARG A 107 14.57 0.44 -16.01
N ALA A 108 15.19 0.59 -14.83
CA ALA A 108 14.48 0.96 -13.61
C ALA A 108 13.92 2.40 -13.68
N ALA A 109 14.61 3.33 -14.35
CA ALA A 109 14.12 4.68 -14.59
C ALA A 109 12.94 4.68 -15.56
N ALA A 110 13.04 3.95 -16.68
CA ALA A 110 11.97 3.79 -17.66
C ALA A 110 10.71 3.17 -17.05
N GLU A 111 10.88 2.11 -16.21
CA GLU A 111 9.77 1.48 -15.51
C GLU A 111 9.08 2.44 -14.53
N ARG A 112 9.85 3.21 -13.76
CA ARG A 112 9.29 4.24 -12.86
C ARG A 112 8.53 5.32 -13.62
N GLN A 113 9.09 5.78 -14.76
CA GLN A 113 8.44 6.77 -15.59
C GLN A 113 7.13 6.23 -16.16
N LYS A 114 7.12 4.98 -16.63
CA LYS A 114 5.92 4.31 -17.12
C LYS A 114 4.85 4.19 -16.04
N GLN A 115 5.23 3.77 -14.84
CA GLN A 115 4.30 3.68 -13.69
C GLN A 115 3.71 5.05 -13.33
N ALA A 116 4.52 6.10 -13.31
CA ALA A 116 4.05 7.47 -13.09
C ALA A 116 3.02 7.88 -14.15
N THR A 117 3.31 7.63 -15.43
CA THR A 117 2.41 7.94 -16.54
C THR A 117 1.09 7.18 -16.44
N LEU A 118 1.10 5.89 -16.07
CA LEU A 118 -0.13 5.11 -15.86
C LEU A 118 -0.96 5.66 -14.70
N SER A 119 -0.32 6.03 -13.59
CA SER A 119 -1.02 6.62 -12.44
C SER A 119 -1.62 7.99 -12.78
N GLU A 120 -0.97 8.81 -13.60
CA GLU A 120 -1.51 10.08 -14.11
C GLU A 120 -2.75 9.86 -14.98
N VAL A 121 -2.73 8.87 -15.86
CA VAL A 121 -3.88 8.49 -16.68
C VAL A 121 -5.06 8.04 -15.82
N LEU A 122 -4.81 7.19 -14.81
CA LEU A 122 -5.82 6.75 -13.87
C LEU A 122 -6.40 7.91 -13.04
N GLU A 123 -5.56 8.82 -12.53
CA GLU A 123 -6.03 9.98 -11.78
C GLU A 123 -6.91 10.89 -12.63
N LYS A 124 -6.53 11.14 -13.91
CA LYS A 124 -7.32 11.94 -14.84
C LYS A 124 -8.70 11.31 -15.11
N ALA A 125 -8.78 9.99 -15.25
CA ALA A 125 -10.06 9.29 -15.36
C ALA A 125 -10.88 9.44 -14.06
N GLY A 126 -10.26 9.27 -12.90
CA GLY A 126 -10.86 9.46 -11.59
C GLY A 126 -11.43 10.86 -11.40
N GLU A 127 -10.70 11.90 -11.83
CA GLU A 127 -11.19 13.28 -11.80
C GLU A 127 -12.43 13.49 -12.65
N ALA A 128 -12.45 12.93 -13.86
CA ALA A 128 -13.60 13.00 -14.73
C ALA A 128 -14.82 12.33 -14.09
N TRP A 129 -14.66 11.15 -13.53
CA TRP A 129 -15.73 10.42 -12.86
C TRP A 129 -16.21 11.12 -11.55
N ARG A 130 -15.32 11.80 -10.81
CA ARG A 130 -15.72 12.66 -9.68
C ARG A 130 -16.59 13.84 -10.12
N LYS A 131 -16.30 14.43 -11.29
CA LYS A 131 -17.14 15.49 -11.89
C LYS A 131 -18.50 14.91 -12.31
N GLN A 132 -18.54 13.76 -12.96
CA GLN A 132 -19.77 13.07 -13.36
C GLN A 132 -20.65 12.70 -12.16
N LEU A 133 -20.06 12.23 -11.06
CA LEU A 133 -20.80 11.93 -9.83
C LEU A 133 -21.57 13.18 -9.32
N LYS A 134 -20.94 14.35 -9.33
CA LYS A 134 -21.57 15.59 -8.84
C LYS A 134 -22.79 16.02 -9.66
N THR A 135 -22.87 15.61 -10.92
CA THR A 135 -23.93 15.98 -11.86
C THR A 135 -24.95 14.86 -12.11
N SER A 136 -24.78 13.69 -11.52
CA SER A 136 -25.68 12.54 -11.69
C SER A 136 -26.63 12.39 -10.50
N PRO A 137 -27.93 12.79 -10.61
CA PRO A 137 -28.90 12.57 -9.53
C PRO A 137 -29.06 11.09 -9.17
N ARG A 138 -28.96 10.19 -10.16
CA ARG A 138 -29.09 8.74 -9.98
C ARG A 138 -27.94 8.19 -9.13
N ALA A 139 -26.68 8.56 -9.43
CA ALA A 139 -25.51 8.12 -8.67
C ALA A 139 -25.50 8.73 -7.25
N ILE A 140 -25.87 10.00 -7.12
CA ILE A 140 -26.00 10.68 -5.81
C ILE A 140 -27.09 10.00 -4.99
N GLY A 141 -28.26 9.74 -5.58
CA GLY A 141 -29.37 9.06 -4.92
C GLY A 141 -29.00 7.66 -4.44
N TYR A 142 -28.24 6.92 -5.27
CA TYR A 142 -27.72 5.61 -4.91
C TYR A 142 -26.81 5.65 -3.67
N LEU A 143 -25.83 6.57 -3.64
CA LEU A 143 -24.90 6.70 -2.49
C LEU A 143 -25.62 7.18 -1.23
N LYS A 144 -26.57 8.12 -1.33
CA LYS A 144 -27.46 8.54 -0.23
C LYS A 144 -28.32 7.40 0.30
N GLY A 145 -28.87 6.57 -0.58
CA GLY A 145 -29.64 5.38 -0.22
C GLY A 145 -28.80 4.32 0.51
N ARG A 146 -27.47 4.38 0.35
CA ARG A 146 -26.49 3.57 1.11
C ARG A 146 -26.00 4.25 2.39
N GLY A 147 -26.57 5.42 2.75
CA GLY A 147 -26.21 6.18 3.94
C GLY A 147 -24.90 6.96 3.81
N LEU A 148 -24.31 7.08 2.61
CA LEU A 148 -23.03 7.77 2.42
C LEU A 148 -23.24 9.27 2.18
N SER A 149 -22.48 10.10 2.89
CA SER A 149 -22.47 11.55 2.75
C SER A 149 -21.58 12.00 1.58
N GLY A 150 -21.81 13.23 1.10
CA GLY A 150 -20.93 13.84 0.10
C GLY A 150 -19.51 14.09 0.61
N GLU A 151 -19.35 14.26 1.93
CA GLU A 151 -18.04 14.44 2.55
C GLU A 151 -17.20 13.16 2.47
N ILE A 152 -17.78 12.01 2.86
CA ILE A 152 -17.08 10.74 2.79
C ILE A 152 -16.80 10.33 1.34
N ALA A 153 -17.74 10.58 0.42
CA ALA A 153 -17.54 10.35 -1.01
C ALA A 153 -16.36 11.17 -1.55
N ARG A 154 -16.21 12.42 -1.12
CA ARG A 154 -15.07 13.27 -1.48
C ARG A 154 -13.76 12.77 -0.87
N ARG A 155 -13.76 12.37 0.42
CA ARG A 155 -12.58 11.84 1.12
C ARG A 155 -12.01 10.61 0.42
N PHE A 156 -12.86 9.69 0.00
CA PHE A 156 -12.46 8.48 -0.72
C PHE A 156 -12.35 8.67 -2.25
N GLY A 157 -12.63 9.87 -2.75
CA GLY A 157 -12.54 10.19 -4.17
C GLY A 157 -13.53 9.42 -5.05
N LEU A 158 -14.72 9.08 -4.50
CA LEU A 158 -15.72 8.33 -5.25
C LEU A 158 -16.13 9.06 -6.52
N GLY A 159 -16.37 8.29 -7.59
CA GLY A 159 -16.79 8.80 -8.88
C GLY A 159 -18.00 8.05 -9.44
N TYR A 160 -18.44 8.47 -10.61
CA TYR A 160 -19.45 7.77 -11.39
C TYR A 160 -18.99 7.67 -12.85
N ALA A 161 -18.85 6.45 -13.34
CA ALA A 161 -18.66 6.17 -14.76
C ALA A 161 -20.06 6.11 -15.43
N PRO A 162 -20.40 7.07 -16.30
CA PRO A 162 -21.69 7.08 -16.96
C PRO A 162 -21.95 5.84 -17.82
N ASP A 163 -23.20 5.59 -18.12
CA ASP A 163 -23.56 4.60 -19.14
C ASP A 163 -23.08 5.10 -20.50
N GLY A 164 -22.43 4.22 -21.25
CA GLY A 164 -21.87 4.55 -22.56
C GLY A 164 -20.56 3.81 -22.84
N TRP A 165 -20.37 3.47 -24.10
CA TRP A 165 -19.22 2.64 -24.51
C TRP A 165 -17.90 3.41 -24.65
N HIS A 166 -17.98 4.75 -24.81
CA HIS A 166 -16.83 5.60 -25.10
C HIS A 166 -16.86 6.92 -24.28
N GLY A 167 -17.32 6.85 -23.03
CA GLY A 167 -17.41 8.04 -22.15
C GLY A 167 -16.04 8.68 -21.89
N LEU A 168 -14.99 7.86 -21.83
CA LEU A 168 -13.61 8.34 -21.64
C LEU A 168 -13.02 9.02 -22.88
N ALA A 169 -13.62 8.88 -24.08
CA ALA A 169 -13.16 9.60 -25.28
C ALA A 169 -13.26 11.13 -25.10
N SER A 170 -14.20 11.62 -24.30
CA SER A 170 -14.29 13.06 -23.96
C SER A 170 -13.19 13.53 -23.03
N VAL A 171 -12.53 12.61 -22.31
CA VAL A 171 -11.44 12.89 -21.36
C VAL A 171 -10.07 12.71 -22.03
N PHE A 172 -9.99 11.72 -22.91
CA PHE A 172 -8.77 11.34 -23.63
C PHE A 172 -8.99 11.45 -25.15
N PRO A 173 -8.62 12.58 -25.77
CA PRO A 173 -8.81 12.79 -27.21
C PRO A 173 -8.13 11.71 -28.07
N ALA A 174 -6.95 11.22 -27.66
CA ALA A 174 -6.29 10.05 -28.26
C ALA A 174 -6.84 8.78 -27.59
N TYR A 175 -8.09 8.41 -27.92
CA TYR A 175 -8.76 7.25 -27.29
C TYR A 175 -8.14 5.90 -27.70
N ASP A 176 -7.32 5.89 -28.73
CA ASP A 176 -6.54 4.77 -29.24
C ASP A 176 -5.17 4.62 -28.56
N ASP A 177 -4.80 5.55 -27.66
CA ASP A 177 -3.54 5.48 -26.92
C ASP A 177 -3.42 4.13 -26.18
N PRO A 178 -2.34 3.37 -26.40
CA PRO A 178 -2.08 2.11 -25.70
C PRO A 178 -2.13 2.20 -24.18
N LEU A 179 -1.79 3.36 -23.60
CA LEU A 179 -1.83 3.60 -22.14
C LEU A 179 -3.23 3.39 -21.55
N LEU A 180 -4.30 3.68 -22.31
CA LEU A 180 -5.68 3.47 -21.83
C LEU A 180 -6.01 1.98 -21.70
N ALA A 181 -5.49 1.15 -22.58
CA ALA A 181 -5.65 -0.30 -22.47
C ALA A 181 -4.73 -0.86 -21.37
N GLU A 182 -3.49 -0.40 -21.30
CA GLU A 182 -2.50 -0.84 -20.31
C GLU A 182 -2.88 -0.46 -18.88
N SER A 183 -3.51 0.71 -18.68
CA SER A 183 -4.07 1.12 -17.39
C SER A 183 -5.35 0.36 -17.01
N GLY A 184 -5.91 -0.46 -17.91
CA GLY A 184 -7.13 -1.19 -17.70
C GLY A 184 -8.40 -0.35 -17.75
N LEU A 185 -8.35 0.87 -18.26
CA LEU A 185 -9.51 1.75 -18.46
C LEU A 185 -10.33 1.38 -19.69
N VAL A 186 -9.67 0.94 -20.75
CA VAL A 186 -10.26 0.56 -22.03
C VAL A 186 -10.00 -0.92 -22.29
N ILE A 187 -10.98 -1.60 -22.82
CA ILE A 187 -10.86 -2.97 -23.32
C ILE A 187 -10.65 -2.90 -24.84
N VAL A 188 -9.64 -3.63 -25.31
CA VAL A 188 -9.40 -3.82 -26.73
C VAL A 188 -9.74 -5.27 -27.06
N ASN A 189 -10.76 -5.47 -27.85
CA ASN A 189 -11.19 -6.80 -28.31
C ASN A 189 -10.85 -6.96 -29.79
N THR A 190 -9.99 -7.94 -30.10
CA THR A 190 -9.60 -8.33 -31.45
C THR A 190 -10.21 -9.70 -31.73
N GLU A 191 -11.54 -9.77 -32.02
CA GLU A 191 -12.16 -11.01 -32.45
C GLU A 191 -11.89 -11.25 -33.95
N ASP A 192 -11.33 -12.40 -34.25
CA ASP A 192 -11.23 -13.05 -35.58
C ASP A 192 -10.89 -12.16 -36.79
N GLY A 193 -9.73 -11.47 -36.76
CA GLY A 193 -9.19 -10.81 -37.95
C GLY A 193 -9.93 -9.55 -38.39
N GLY A 194 -10.85 -9.02 -37.56
CA GLY A 194 -11.54 -7.75 -37.78
C GLY A 194 -10.83 -6.55 -37.17
N GLU A 195 -11.37 -5.36 -37.39
CA GLU A 195 -10.89 -4.15 -36.71
C GLU A 195 -11.01 -4.28 -35.19
N ALA A 196 -9.97 -3.88 -34.45
CA ALA A 196 -9.94 -3.90 -33.00
C ALA A 196 -11.03 -3.00 -32.42
N ARG A 197 -11.99 -3.58 -31.73
CA ARG A 197 -13.04 -2.82 -31.03
C ARG A 197 -12.51 -2.35 -29.69
N ARG A 198 -12.61 -1.04 -29.45
CA ARG A 198 -12.20 -0.41 -28.20
C ARG A 198 -13.44 0.11 -27.46
N TYR A 199 -13.52 -0.10 -26.15
CA TYR A 199 -14.61 0.42 -25.33
C TYR A 199 -14.21 0.56 -23.87
N ASP A 200 -14.89 1.46 -23.13
CA ASP A 200 -14.66 1.68 -21.71
C ASP A 200 -14.94 0.43 -20.90
N ARG A 201 -14.01 0.09 -20.00
CA ARG A 201 -14.19 -1.05 -19.09
C ARG A 201 -15.32 -0.80 -18.09
N PHE A 202 -15.40 0.41 -17.56
CA PHE A 202 -16.35 0.78 -16.52
C PHE A 202 -17.48 1.62 -17.12
N ARG A 203 -18.73 1.12 -17.00
CA ARG A 203 -19.94 1.75 -17.51
C ARG A 203 -21.05 1.59 -16.50
N ASP A 204 -21.82 2.65 -16.27
CA ASP A 204 -22.93 2.74 -15.30
C ASP A 204 -22.55 2.20 -13.91
N ARG A 205 -21.39 2.70 -13.35
CA ARG A 205 -20.84 2.22 -12.08
C ARG A 205 -20.41 3.36 -11.17
N ILE A 206 -20.65 3.17 -9.87
CA ILE A 206 -19.93 3.95 -8.84
C ILE A 206 -18.48 3.47 -8.84
N MET A 207 -17.56 4.43 -8.91
CA MET A 207 -16.12 4.17 -9.01
C MET A 207 -15.43 4.42 -7.67
N PHE A 208 -14.63 3.45 -7.27
CA PHE A 208 -13.81 3.45 -6.06
C PHE A 208 -12.35 3.47 -6.48
N PRO A 209 -11.63 4.61 -6.39
CA PRO A 209 -10.22 4.64 -6.73
C PRO A 209 -9.42 3.84 -5.71
N ILE A 210 -8.59 2.94 -6.21
CA ILE A 210 -7.64 2.16 -5.39
C ILE A 210 -6.32 2.93 -5.39
N ARG A 211 -5.78 3.22 -4.20
CA ARG A 211 -4.56 3.99 -4.03
C ARG A 211 -3.47 3.15 -3.38
N ASN A 212 -2.24 3.35 -3.85
CA ASN A 212 -1.07 2.79 -3.19
C ASN A 212 -0.74 3.58 -1.90
N VAL A 213 0.29 3.14 -1.16
CA VAL A 213 0.74 3.77 0.09
C VAL A 213 1.17 5.23 -0.05
N LYS A 214 1.50 5.69 -1.26
CA LYS A 214 1.84 7.09 -1.57
C LYS A 214 0.62 7.94 -1.86
N GLY A 215 -0.55 7.34 -2.10
CA GLY A 215 -1.78 8.01 -2.49
C GLY A 215 -1.98 8.13 -4.00
N GLU A 216 -1.11 7.56 -4.81
CA GLU A 216 -1.24 7.51 -6.26
C GLU A 216 -2.37 6.55 -6.65
N CYS A 217 -3.21 6.93 -7.60
CA CYS A 217 -4.26 6.05 -8.13
C CYS A 217 -3.62 4.94 -8.98
N ILE A 218 -3.87 3.69 -8.61
CA ILE A 218 -3.31 2.51 -9.28
C ILE A 218 -4.37 1.65 -9.97
N GLY A 219 -5.65 1.91 -9.71
CA GLY A 219 -6.75 1.18 -10.31
C GLY A 219 -8.09 1.61 -9.73
N PHE A 220 -9.13 0.87 -10.12
CA PHE A 220 -10.49 1.14 -9.67
C PHE A 220 -11.26 -0.14 -9.37
N GLY A 221 -12.15 -0.06 -8.38
CA GLY A 221 -13.30 -0.92 -8.26
C GLY A 221 -14.53 -0.19 -8.80
N GLY A 222 -15.39 -0.89 -9.53
CA GLY A 222 -16.64 -0.35 -10.07
C GLY A 222 -17.84 -1.15 -9.60
N ARG A 223 -18.85 -0.51 -8.99
CA ARG A 223 -20.09 -1.17 -8.54
C ARG A 223 -21.29 -0.67 -9.33
N VAL A 224 -22.10 -1.59 -9.87
CA VAL A 224 -23.35 -1.21 -10.54
C VAL A 224 -24.32 -0.55 -9.57
N LEU A 225 -25.18 0.29 -10.10
CA LEU A 225 -26.25 0.96 -9.33
C LEU A 225 -27.48 0.07 -9.17
N GLY A 226 -27.70 -0.84 -10.12
CA GLY A 226 -28.80 -1.81 -10.16
C GLY A 226 -28.34 -3.23 -9.82
N ASP A 227 -29.00 -4.20 -10.49
CA ASP A 227 -28.79 -5.63 -10.28
C ASP A 227 -27.99 -6.32 -11.40
N GLU A 228 -27.42 -5.51 -12.32
CA GLU A 228 -26.62 -6.01 -13.43
C GLU A 228 -25.40 -6.80 -12.95
N LYS A 229 -25.02 -7.81 -13.71
CA LYS A 229 -23.85 -8.63 -13.41
C LYS A 229 -22.66 -8.28 -14.32
N PRO A 230 -21.44 -8.32 -13.84
CA PRO A 230 -21.05 -8.57 -12.46
C PRO A 230 -21.32 -7.33 -11.57
N LYS A 231 -21.80 -7.58 -10.34
CA LYS A 231 -22.11 -6.53 -9.36
C LYS A 231 -20.91 -5.65 -9.07
N TYR A 232 -19.73 -6.23 -8.94
CA TYR A 232 -18.45 -5.55 -8.83
C TYR A 232 -17.55 -5.91 -10.00
N LEU A 233 -16.85 -4.93 -10.51
CA LEU A 233 -15.83 -5.07 -11.55
C LEU A 233 -14.60 -4.31 -11.10
N ASN A 234 -13.43 -4.96 -11.11
CA ASN A 234 -12.16 -4.34 -10.74
C ASN A 234 -11.28 -4.10 -11.96
N SER A 235 -10.32 -3.20 -11.83
CA SER A 235 -9.20 -3.12 -12.77
C SER A 235 -8.56 -4.49 -12.95
N PRO A 236 -8.05 -4.81 -14.14
CA PRO A 236 -7.24 -6.01 -14.34
C PRO A 236 -5.89 -5.87 -13.65
N GLU A 237 -5.07 -6.92 -13.67
CA GLU A 237 -3.65 -6.81 -13.36
C GLU A 237 -2.99 -5.82 -14.34
N THR A 238 -2.22 -4.88 -13.81
CA THR A 238 -1.52 -3.85 -14.60
C THR A 238 -0.11 -3.65 -14.03
N PRO A 239 0.80 -2.94 -14.70
CA PRO A 239 2.11 -2.63 -14.14
C PRO A 239 2.08 -1.86 -12.81
N VAL A 240 0.95 -1.21 -12.48
CA VAL A 240 0.77 -0.43 -11.25
C VAL A 240 -0.19 -1.07 -10.24
N PHE A 241 -0.96 -2.09 -10.62
CA PHE A 241 -2.00 -2.70 -9.77
C PHE A 241 -1.92 -4.22 -9.76
N HIS A 242 -1.70 -4.79 -8.57
CA HIS A 242 -1.68 -6.23 -8.31
C HIS A 242 -2.70 -6.58 -7.21
N LYS A 243 -3.82 -7.19 -7.59
CA LYS A 243 -4.96 -7.48 -6.69
C LYS A 243 -4.58 -8.16 -5.37
N GLY A 244 -3.64 -9.09 -5.41
CA GLY A 244 -3.20 -9.84 -4.22
C GLY A 244 -2.24 -9.07 -3.31
N ARG A 245 -1.91 -7.83 -3.61
CA ARG A 245 -0.93 -7.02 -2.87
C ARG A 245 -1.45 -5.68 -2.40
N GLU A 246 -2.66 -5.29 -2.82
CA GLU A 246 -3.23 -3.98 -2.54
C GLU A 246 -4.47 -4.12 -1.64
N LEU A 247 -4.58 -3.23 -0.67
CA LEU A 247 -5.73 -3.10 0.19
C LEU A 247 -6.44 -1.78 -0.08
N TYR A 248 -7.71 -1.84 -0.44
CA TYR A 248 -8.53 -0.65 -0.60
C TYR A 248 -8.69 0.09 0.74
N GLY A 249 -8.54 1.40 0.71
CA GLY A 249 -8.67 2.24 1.89
C GLY A 249 -7.41 2.34 2.75
N LEU A 250 -6.33 1.62 2.44
CA LEU A 250 -5.10 1.65 3.25
C LEU A 250 -4.47 3.05 3.31
N PHE A 251 -4.47 3.77 2.19
CA PHE A 251 -3.98 5.14 2.15
C PHE A 251 -4.81 6.08 3.02
N GLU A 252 -6.13 5.99 2.94
CA GLU A 252 -7.08 6.79 3.71
C GLU A 252 -7.04 6.44 5.21
N ALA A 253 -6.75 5.19 5.53
CA ALA A 253 -6.70 4.65 6.90
C ALA A 253 -5.37 4.90 7.63
N ARG A 254 -4.27 5.21 6.92
CA ARG A 254 -2.89 5.20 7.45
C ARG A 254 -2.67 6.02 8.73
N GLN A 255 -3.35 7.16 8.88
CA GLN A 255 -3.25 7.95 10.11
C GLN A 255 -3.97 7.27 11.26
N ALA A 256 -5.21 6.84 11.03
CA ALA A 256 -6.02 6.16 12.03
C ALA A 256 -5.41 4.83 12.46
N LEU A 257 -4.71 4.11 11.58
CA LEU A 257 -3.98 2.89 11.90
C LEU A 257 -2.87 3.14 12.92
N ARG A 258 -2.15 4.26 12.79
CA ARG A 258 -1.11 4.63 13.76
C ARG A 258 -1.68 4.96 15.14
N GLU A 259 -2.83 5.62 15.16
CA GLU A 259 -3.51 6.04 16.41
C GLU A 259 -4.21 4.85 17.09
N ALA A 260 -4.89 4.00 16.32
CA ALA A 260 -5.67 2.88 16.85
C ALA A 260 -4.82 1.66 17.22
N GLY A 261 -3.69 1.42 16.52
CA GLY A 261 -2.84 0.26 16.71
C GLY A 261 -3.42 -1.07 16.19
N TYR A 262 -4.55 -1.04 15.48
CA TYR A 262 -5.17 -2.20 14.83
C TYR A 262 -5.84 -1.82 13.52
N VAL A 263 -6.11 -2.80 12.66
CA VAL A 263 -6.82 -2.66 11.39
C VAL A 263 -8.13 -3.43 11.43
N LEU A 264 -9.18 -2.84 10.85
CA LEU A 264 -10.45 -3.53 10.58
C LEU A 264 -10.42 -4.00 9.12
N VAL A 265 -10.57 -5.30 8.90
CA VAL A 265 -10.62 -5.89 7.57
C VAL A 265 -12.07 -6.21 7.22
N THR A 266 -12.53 -5.76 6.05
CA THR A 266 -13.87 -6.00 5.52
C THR A 266 -13.80 -6.65 4.16
N GLU A 267 -14.95 -7.09 3.61
CA GLU A 267 -15.00 -7.76 2.30
C GLU A 267 -15.21 -6.78 1.14
N GLY A 268 -15.66 -5.56 1.40
CA GLY A 268 -16.09 -4.68 0.32
C GLY A 268 -15.74 -3.21 0.47
N TYR A 269 -15.59 -2.54 -0.67
CA TYR A 269 -15.26 -1.11 -0.75
C TYR A 269 -16.28 -0.22 -0.03
N LEU A 270 -17.59 -0.52 -0.18
CA LEU A 270 -18.64 0.25 0.50
C LEU A 270 -18.57 0.12 2.01
N ASP A 271 -18.19 -1.04 2.53
CA ASP A 271 -18.08 -1.28 3.96
C ASP A 271 -16.94 -0.44 4.56
N VAL A 272 -15.80 -0.36 3.87
CA VAL A 272 -14.68 0.53 4.26
C VAL A 272 -15.15 1.97 4.34
N VAL A 273 -15.82 2.46 3.29
CA VAL A 273 -16.29 3.86 3.22
C VAL A 273 -17.33 4.14 4.31
N ALA A 274 -18.27 3.20 4.53
CA ALA A 274 -19.29 3.33 5.56
C ALA A 274 -18.70 3.32 6.98
N LEU A 275 -17.77 2.42 7.27
CA LEU A 275 -17.08 2.36 8.55
C LEU A 275 -16.29 3.65 8.81
N ALA A 276 -15.58 4.16 7.81
CA ALA A 276 -14.85 5.42 7.96
C ALA A 276 -15.78 6.59 8.30
N GLN A 277 -16.99 6.64 7.72
CA GLN A 277 -18.01 7.65 8.04
C GLN A 277 -18.56 7.49 9.45
N LEU A 278 -18.67 6.25 9.95
CA LEU A 278 -19.16 5.93 11.30
C LEU A 278 -18.09 6.10 12.39
N GLY A 279 -16.90 6.63 12.07
CA GLY A 279 -15.85 6.90 13.02
C GLY A 279 -14.83 5.76 13.17
N PHE A 280 -14.83 4.78 12.24
CA PHE A 280 -13.84 3.71 12.15
C PHE A 280 -12.96 3.86 10.90
N PRO A 281 -12.12 4.92 10.83
CA PRO A 281 -11.34 5.23 9.63
C PRO A 281 -10.13 4.29 9.41
N ASN A 282 -9.92 3.31 10.28
CA ASN A 282 -8.89 2.27 10.23
C ASN A 282 -9.37 0.98 9.53
N ALA A 283 -10.44 1.07 8.71
CA ALA A 283 -10.96 -0.05 7.92
C ALA A 283 -10.30 -0.14 6.54
N VAL A 284 -10.10 -1.39 6.06
CA VAL A 284 -9.56 -1.73 4.74
C VAL A 284 -10.29 -2.95 4.15
N ALA A 285 -10.17 -3.16 2.84
CA ALA A 285 -10.70 -4.33 2.15
C ALA A 285 -9.72 -4.87 1.10
#